data_af8887cf23cc7b0b4f8eeaaffd81c2ef
#
_entry.id   af8887cf23cc7b0b4f8eeaaffd81c2ef
#
_cell.length_a   1.000
_cell.length_b   1.000
_cell.length_c   1.000
_cell.angle_alpha   90.00
_cell.angle_beta   90.00
_cell.angle_gamma   90.00
#
_symmetry.space_group_name_H-M   'P 1'
#
loop_
_entity.id
_entity.type
_entity.pdbx_description
1 polymer ?
#
loop_
_entity_poly.entity_id
_entity_poly.type
_entity_poly.pdbx_seq_one_letter_code
_entity_poly.pdbx_strand_id
1 'polypeptide(L)'
;MATLDELLATISHACRCQDVRAFSVSLFDDSKQLTRSNRARFLRKAATAFKIAFVPRFEEDIRLKLASKYATICDALSRQSGGQAGTDVSKALAAQLSRLNDALMEQVDFTSLSLFACSFGRHPASSDCRDGMIRIAEVCRDKSEPLQDLTGQHLSLLISGLSKWPDQPAVREAALRMATEISCRTRSDDRLSALTPRHLSMLVNGVGKWLGEERFHTVVVMIADELVRRSDRLSDFTQEQLANLISVFSKRPEDSSCRKAAIAISNELLRRCDQLSDFSQQRLAKLVNGFSRWPGELAPRQATAKIAGELVRRGLSVDHHELASLVNGFSKWTAEVACLAASVAIADEVIRHARGAERLSYFRYQELGVLVNGFSKWRQDPSCRQATIEIASEVLARCDRVDGVSCITEQALANLVNGFSKWPQQLSLRDATAALAREVVYRARRAGQLYDFTQQGLAILLNGFSKWPTEVPLREAKTAIAHEVLSRACRSDRLSHFTRRALAILANGFSKWRQEEISRHATVAIAQEILRRTFQVCDFSEQELAQLMRAFSHWPKEVTSREVAVVISQEVLRRLTGTARFTEQEFAYLANGLAKWPEVAICRRAAAAIRNWTALGDRRRTPCHAAF
;
A
#
# COMPACT_ATOMS: atom_id res chain seq x y z
N MET A 1 33.20 31.28 -26.21
CA MET A 1 32.01 30.86 -25.47
C MET A 1 30.94 31.93 -25.67
N ALA A 2 29.78 31.56 -26.19
CA ALA A 2 28.70 32.51 -26.40
C ALA A 2 28.19 33.05 -25.04
N THR A 3 27.96 34.34 -24.97
CA THR A 3 27.37 34.97 -23.79
C THR A 3 25.87 34.71 -23.70
N LEU A 4 25.27 34.89 -22.51
CA LEU A 4 23.82 34.78 -22.33
C LEU A 4 23.04 35.68 -23.30
N ASP A 5 23.55 36.91 -23.52
CA ASP A 5 22.88 37.91 -24.36
C ASP A 5 22.99 37.58 -25.86
N GLU A 6 24.11 37.02 -26.32
CA GLU A 6 24.26 36.49 -27.67
C GLU A 6 23.27 35.35 -27.94
N LEU A 7 23.12 34.38 -27.02
CA LEU A 7 22.19 33.30 -27.18
C LEU A 7 20.72 33.74 -27.11
N LEU A 8 20.41 34.76 -26.30
CA LEU A 8 19.08 35.38 -26.29
C LEU A 8 18.77 36.12 -27.59
N ALA A 9 19.80 36.78 -28.21
CA ALA A 9 19.67 37.39 -29.51
C ALA A 9 19.41 36.36 -30.62
N THR A 10 20.12 35.22 -30.59
CA THR A 10 19.91 34.11 -31.52
C THR A 10 18.48 33.54 -31.41
N ILE A 11 17.97 33.30 -30.19
CA ILE A 11 16.58 32.87 -29.97
C ILE A 11 15.59 33.93 -30.48
N SER A 12 15.85 35.22 -30.23
CA SER A 12 14.99 36.28 -30.69
C SER A 12 14.98 36.38 -32.22
N HIS A 13 16.13 36.13 -32.87
CA HIS A 13 16.22 36.06 -34.32
C HIS A 13 15.41 34.85 -34.87
N ALA A 14 15.60 33.64 -34.32
CA ALA A 14 14.86 32.46 -34.72
C ALA A 14 13.33 32.67 -34.56
N CYS A 15 12.89 33.35 -33.52
CA CYS A 15 11.48 33.73 -33.34
C CYS A 15 10.98 34.71 -34.41
N ARG A 16 11.79 35.74 -34.77
CA ARG A 16 11.41 36.68 -35.85
C ARG A 16 11.33 35.98 -37.21
N CYS A 17 12.27 35.10 -37.49
CA CYS A 17 12.29 34.31 -38.72
C CYS A 17 11.31 33.12 -38.67
N GLN A 18 10.66 32.87 -37.55
CA GLN A 18 9.75 31.76 -37.33
C GLN A 18 10.41 30.39 -37.62
N ASP A 19 11.70 30.29 -37.37
CA ASP A 19 12.49 29.05 -37.58
C ASP A 19 12.59 28.21 -36.29
N VAL A 20 11.68 27.25 -36.16
CA VAL A 20 11.66 26.33 -35.01
C VAL A 20 12.88 25.40 -34.98
N ARG A 21 13.54 25.15 -36.14
CA ARG A 21 14.76 24.32 -36.20
C ARG A 21 15.95 25.10 -35.62
N ALA A 22 16.14 26.33 -36.04
CA ALA A 22 17.17 27.20 -35.48
C ALA A 22 16.95 27.44 -33.97
N PHE A 23 15.71 27.65 -33.55
CA PHE A 23 15.35 27.74 -32.13
C PHE A 23 15.76 26.46 -31.36
N SER A 24 15.47 25.28 -31.91
CA SER A 24 15.84 24.00 -31.30
C SER A 24 17.35 23.85 -31.11
N VAL A 25 18.17 24.22 -32.11
CA VAL A 25 19.64 24.17 -32.05
C VAL A 25 20.17 25.08 -30.92
N SER A 26 19.74 26.33 -30.86
CA SER A 26 20.16 27.27 -29.81
C SER A 26 19.74 26.77 -28.42
N LEU A 27 18.58 26.15 -28.29
CA LEU A 27 18.12 25.63 -27.03
C LEU A 27 18.98 24.46 -26.51
N PHE A 28 19.39 23.54 -27.39
CA PHE A 28 20.06 22.30 -26.99
C PHE A 28 21.59 22.43 -27.00
N ASP A 29 22.16 22.95 -28.03
CA ASP A 29 23.61 22.94 -28.21
C ASP A 29 24.27 24.15 -27.59
N ASP A 30 23.77 25.33 -27.86
CA ASP A 30 24.38 26.56 -27.37
C ASP A 30 24.18 26.75 -25.86
N SER A 31 23.02 26.36 -25.31
CA SER A 31 22.75 26.52 -23.88
C SER A 31 23.67 25.71 -22.97
N LYS A 32 24.32 24.65 -23.48
CA LYS A 32 25.28 23.83 -22.72
C LYS A 32 26.50 24.63 -22.27
N GLN A 33 26.82 25.69 -22.97
CA GLN A 33 27.98 26.56 -22.68
C GLN A 33 27.72 27.53 -21.51
N LEU A 34 26.47 27.66 -21.06
CA LEU A 34 26.10 28.59 -20.00
C LEU A 34 26.32 28.00 -18.59
N THR A 35 26.67 28.88 -17.64
CA THR A 35 26.65 28.52 -16.21
C THR A 35 25.24 28.12 -15.78
N ARG A 36 25.13 27.35 -14.69
CA ARG A 36 23.83 26.83 -14.18
C ARG A 36 22.79 27.96 -13.96
N SER A 37 23.22 29.10 -13.42
CA SER A 37 22.33 30.25 -13.18
C SER A 37 21.88 30.92 -14.49
N ASN A 38 22.81 31.19 -15.39
CA ASN A 38 22.51 31.80 -16.69
C ASN A 38 21.66 30.89 -17.56
N ARG A 39 21.91 29.58 -17.50
CA ARG A 39 21.11 28.59 -18.20
C ARG A 39 19.65 28.59 -17.73
N ALA A 40 19.38 28.67 -16.42
CA ALA A 40 18.02 28.76 -15.90
C ALA A 40 17.30 30.04 -16.35
N ARG A 41 18.03 31.18 -16.42
CA ARG A 41 17.49 32.46 -16.93
C ARG A 41 17.21 32.39 -18.44
N PHE A 42 18.13 31.80 -19.21
CA PHE A 42 17.98 31.55 -20.63
C PHE A 42 16.73 30.70 -20.93
N LEU A 43 16.59 29.56 -20.28
CA LEU A 43 15.47 28.64 -20.50
C LEU A 43 14.10 29.24 -20.17
N ARG A 44 14.02 30.09 -19.13
CA ARG A 44 12.78 30.82 -18.84
C ARG A 44 12.39 31.79 -19.96
N LYS A 45 13.36 32.58 -20.46
CA LYS A 45 13.11 33.50 -21.57
C LYS A 45 12.80 32.75 -22.87
N ALA A 46 13.52 31.65 -23.14
CA ALA A 46 13.27 30.79 -24.29
C ALA A 46 11.85 30.18 -24.24
N ALA A 47 11.39 29.72 -23.08
CA ALA A 47 10.04 29.18 -22.93
C ALA A 47 8.96 30.24 -23.25
N THR A 48 9.13 31.46 -22.75
CA THR A 48 8.20 32.56 -23.05
C THR A 48 8.20 32.90 -24.53
N ALA A 49 9.39 33.02 -25.13
CA ALA A 49 9.54 33.33 -26.55
C ALA A 49 8.93 32.23 -27.45
N PHE A 50 9.17 30.97 -27.11
CA PHE A 50 8.59 29.83 -27.82
C PHE A 50 7.05 29.81 -27.75
N LYS A 51 6.48 30.05 -26.55
CA LYS A 51 5.04 30.13 -26.38
C LYS A 51 4.38 31.18 -27.27
N ILE A 52 5.03 32.37 -27.38
CA ILE A 52 4.47 33.46 -28.16
C ILE A 52 4.64 33.25 -29.66
N ALA A 53 5.84 32.84 -30.11
CA ALA A 53 6.17 32.79 -31.52
C ALA A 53 5.73 31.51 -32.26
N PHE A 54 5.78 30.39 -31.59
CA PHE A 54 5.61 29.07 -32.24
C PHE A 54 4.32 28.34 -31.89
N VAL A 55 3.84 28.42 -30.63
CA VAL A 55 2.62 27.69 -30.26
C VAL A 55 1.40 28.05 -31.14
N PRO A 56 1.16 29.32 -31.53
CA PRO A 56 0.04 29.64 -32.42
C PRO A 56 0.14 29.01 -33.82
N ARG A 57 1.33 28.64 -34.26
CA ARG A 57 1.58 28.02 -35.57
C ARG A 57 1.70 26.51 -35.52
N PHE A 58 1.47 25.91 -34.38
CA PHE A 58 1.68 24.48 -34.17
C PHE A 58 0.96 23.60 -35.20
N GLU A 59 -0.28 23.92 -35.54
CA GLU A 59 -1.07 23.19 -36.54
C GLU A 59 -0.45 23.27 -37.94
N GLU A 60 -0.02 24.45 -38.36
CA GLU A 60 0.63 24.67 -39.67
C GLU A 60 1.97 23.94 -39.75
N ASP A 61 2.76 24.02 -38.68
CA ASP A 61 4.07 23.37 -38.59
C ASP A 61 3.99 21.84 -38.53
N ILE A 62 2.87 21.27 -38.05
CA ILE A 62 2.62 19.83 -38.15
C ILE A 62 2.48 19.41 -39.62
N ARG A 63 1.74 20.16 -40.43
CA ARG A 63 1.64 19.93 -41.88
C ARG A 63 3.00 19.95 -42.56
N LEU A 64 3.96 20.70 -42.02
CA LEU A 64 5.35 20.75 -42.46
C LEU A 64 6.25 19.68 -41.82
N LYS A 65 5.66 18.68 -41.13
CA LYS A 65 6.36 17.56 -40.45
C LYS A 65 7.36 18.04 -39.38
N LEU A 66 7.05 19.11 -38.65
CA LEU A 66 7.88 19.67 -37.58
C LEU A 66 7.46 19.24 -36.18
N ALA A 67 6.49 18.32 -36.02
CA ALA A 67 5.99 17.84 -34.74
C ALA A 67 7.10 17.39 -33.79
N SER A 68 8.13 16.71 -34.30
CA SER A 68 9.26 16.22 -33.50
C SER A 68 10.07 17.34 -32.83
N LYS A 69 10.18 18.52 -33.49
CA LYS A 69 10.87 19.68 -32.93
C LYS A 69 10.09 20.27 -31.77
N TYR A 70 8.76 20.41 -31.92
CA TYR A 70 7.89 20.87 -30.85
C TYR A 70 7.90 19.93 -29.65
N ALA A 71 7.81 18.63 -29.88
CA ALA A 71 7.83 17.62 -28.84
C ALA A 71 9.16 17.65 -28.06
N THR A 72 10.28 17.73 -28.76
CA THR A 72 11.62 17.80 -28.15
C THR A 72 11.81 19.09 -27.34
N ILE A 73 11.38 20.23 -27.88
CA ILE A 73 11.45 21.51 -27.16
C ILE A 73 10.55 21.51 -25.93
N CYS A 74 9.31 20.99 -26.06
CA CYS A 74 8.38 20.87 -24.95
C CYS A 74 8.95 20.02 -23.81
N ASP A 75 9.52 18.87 -24.14
CA ASP A 75 10.13 17.97 -23.15
C ASP A 75 11.33 18.63 -22.46
N ALA A 76 12.21 19.31 -23.21
CA ALA A 76 13.35 20.02 -22.64
C ALA A 76 12.94 21.14 -21.70
N LEU A 77 12.00 21.99 -22.12
CA LEU A 77 11.53 23.10 -21.31
C LEU A 77 10.77 22.64 -20.07
N SER A 78 9.98 21.58 -20.18
CA SER A 78 9.24 21.00 -19.03
C SER A 78 10.15 20.34 -18.00
N ARG A 79 11.31 19.82 -18.40
CA ARG A 79 12.30 19.22 -17.46
C ARG A 79 13.08 20.24 -16.66
N GLN A 80 13.45 21.35 -17.28
CA GLN A 80 14.48 22.23 -16.74
C GLN A 80 13.93 23.48 -16.05
N SER A 81 12.73 23.87 -16.42
CA SER A 81 12.06 24.99 -15.80
C SER A 81 11.21 24.48 -14.63
N GLY A 82 11.78 24.25 -13.45
CA GLY A 82 10.99 24.08 -12.22
C GLY A 82 10.08 25.31 -11.92
N GLY A 83 9.72 26.08 -12.97
CA GLY A 83 8.98 27.32 -12.95
C GLY A 83 7.79 27.33 -13.90
N GLN A 84 6.94 28.32 -13.71
CA GLN A 84 5.68 28.55 -14.42
C GLN A 84 5.82 28.53 -15.96
N ALA A 85 6.93 29.05 -16.52
CA ALA A 85 7.10 29.19 -17.96
C ALA A 85 7.11 27.86 -18.73
N GLY A 86 7.76 26.81 -18.21
CA GLY A 86 7.74 25.47 -18.84
C GLY A 86 6.40 24.78 -18.72
N THR A 87 5.71 24.99 -17.59
CA THR A 87 4.32 24.54 -17.39
C THR A 87 3.40 25.19 -18.42
N ASP A 88 3.55 26.48 -18.67
CA ASP A 88 2.72 27.23 -19.61
C ASP A 88 2.92 26.78 -21.06
N VAL A 89 4.16 26.42 -21.45
CA VAL A 89 4.42 25.83 -22.78
C VAL A 89 3.72 24.48 -22.92
N SER A 90 3.86 23.61 -21.91
CA SER A 90 3.23 22.29 -21.94
C SER A 90 1.71 22.38 -22.02
N LYS A 91 1.08 23.28 -21.24
CA LYS A 91 -0.36 23.54 -21.28
C LYS A 91 -0.81 24.07 -22.63
N ALA A 92 -0.11 25.05 -23.16
CA ALA A 92 -0.46 25.68 -24.43
C ALA A 92 -0.37 24.70 -25.61
N LEU A 93 0.68 23.86 -25.65
CA LEU A 93 0.82 22.82 -26.68
C LEU A 93 -0.21 21.71 -26.48
N ALA A 94 -0.54 21.32 -25.26
CA ALA A 94 -1.56 20.34 -24.99
C ALA A 94 -2.94 20.81 -25.46
N ALA A 95 -3.29 22.09 -25.21
CA ALA A 95 -4.51 22.71 -25.70
C ALA A 95 -4.57 22.79 -27.24
N GLN A 96 -3.46 23.02 -27.90
CA GLN A 96 -3.41 22.98 -29.38
C GLN A 96 -3.56 21.55 -29.89
N LEU A 97 -2.83 20.59 -29.31
CA LEU A 97 -2.85 19.19 -29.71
C LEU A 97 -4.25 18.57 -29.53
N SER A 98 -4.97 18.93 -28.48
CA SER A 98 -6.35 18.44 -28.23
C SER A 98 -7.37 18.92 -29.29
N ARG A 99 -7.07 19.99 -30.02
CA ARG A 99 -7.91 20.57 -31.06
C ARG A 99 -7.60 20.08 -32.46
N LEU A 100 -6.49 19.38 -32.66
CA LEU A 100 -6.12 18.86 -33.98
C LEU A 100 -7.13 17.80 -34.44
N ASN A 101 -7.48 17.86 -35.73
CA ASN A 101 -8.30 16.84 -36.35
C ASN A 101 -7.51 15.52 -36.52
N ASP A 102 -8.22 14.42 -36.81
CA ASP A 102 -7.62 13.09 -36.92
C ASP A 102 -6.54 13.02 -37.99
N ALA A 103 -6.75 13.63 -39.15
CA ALA A 103 -5.81 13.63 -40.26
C ALA A 103 -4.46 14.29 -39.91
N LEU A 104 -4.46 15.33 -39.09
CA LEU A 104 -3.24 15.97 -38.60
C LEU A 104 -2.60 15.17 -37.47
N MET A 105 -3.39 14.58 -36.57
CA MET A 105 -2.87 13.73 -35.52
C MET A 105 -2.20 12.46 -36.06
N GLU A 106 -2.68 11.91 -37.17
CA GLU A 106 -2.04 10.78 -37.85
C GLU A 106 -0.65 11.12 -38.39
N GLN A 107 -0.38 12.39 -38.69
CA GLN A 107 0.95 12.86 -39.13
C GLN A 107 1.95 12.99 -37.99
N VAL A 108 1.49 13.00 -36.73
CA VAL A 108 2.38 13.05 -35.56
C VAL A 108 2.92 11.65 -35.31
N ASP A 109 4.22 11.46 -35.44
CA ASP A 109 4.86 10.18 -35.20
C ASP A 109 4.84 9.77 -33.72
N PHE A 110 4.92 8.47 -33.45
CA PHE A 110 4.89 7.95 -32.07
C PHE A 110 6.03 8.44 -31.18
N THR A 111 7.19 8.76 -31.76
CA THR A 111 8.31 9.36 -31.02
C THR A 111 7.91 10.71 -30.45
N SER A 112 7.32 11.56 -31.28
CA SER A 112 6.78 12.86 -30.86
C SER A 112 5.68 12.72 -29.83
N LEU A 113 4.71 11.79 -30.02
CA LEU A 113 3.66 11.50 -29.05
C LEU A 113 4.22 11.07 -27.70
N SER A 114 5.30 10.26 -27.70
CA SER A 114 5.93 9.81 -26.45
C SER A 114 6.57 10.95 -25.65
N LEU A 115 7.18 11.92 -26.32
CA LEU A 115 7.77 13.10 -25.70
C LEU A 115 6.70 14.08 -25.18
N PHE A 116 5.62 14.29 -25.95
CA PHE A 116 4.48 15.06 -25.49
C PHE A 116 3.83 14.42 -24.26
N ALA A 117 3.58 13.12 -24.30
CA ALA A 117 3.02 12.39 -23.16
C ALA A 117 3.87 12.51 -21.90
N CYS A 118 5.20 12.42 -22.04
CA CYS A 118 6.13 12.62 -20.94
C CYS A 118 6.06 14.05 -20.39
N SER A 119 5.97 15.05 -21.28
CA SER A 119 5.91 16.47 -20.90
C SER A 119 4.61 16.83 -20.19
N PHE A 120 3.47 16.42 -20.76
CA PHE A 120 2.16 16.68 -20.16
C PHE A 120 1.99 15.94 -18.83
N GLY A 121 2.53 14.72 -18.72
CA GLY A 121 2.51 13.94 -17.48
C GLY A 121 3.25 14.58 -16.29
N ARG A 122 4.06 15.62 -16.50
CA ARG A 122 4.66 16.40 -15.40
C ARG A 122 3.70 17.41 -14.77
N HIS A 123 2.55 17.66 -15.42
CA HIS A 123 1.55 18.63 -14.98
C HIS A 123 0.17 18.00 -14.80
N PRO A 124 0.03 16.99 -13.92
CA PRO A 124 -1.18 16.18 -13.81
C PRO A 124 -2.41 16.95 -13.30
N ALA A 125 -2.22 18.09 -12.65
CA ALA A 125 -3.30 18.95 -12.18
C ALA A 125 -3.88 19.87 -13.28
N SER A 126 -3.28 19.89 -14.49
CA SER A 126 -3.73 20.75 -15.60
C SER A 126 -4.81 20.02 -16.42
N SER A 127 -5.97 20.70 -16.63
CA SER A 127 -7.02 20.23 -17.53
C SER A 127 -6.54 20.13 -18.97
N ASP A 128 -5.80 21.16 -19.47
CA ASP A 128 -5.29 21.16 -20.83
C ASP A 128 -4.34 19.97 -21.08
N CYS A 129 -3.42 19.69 -20.12
CA CYS A 129 -2.52 18.54 -20.23
C CYS A 129 -3.28 17.20 -20.16
N ARG A 130 -4.38 17.13 -19.41
CA ARG A 130 -5.26 15.96 -19.39
C ARG A 130 -5.91 15.76 -20.75
N ASP A 131 -6.50 16.80 -21.33
CA ASP A 131 -7.24 16.74 -22.59
C ASP A 131 -6.28 16.43 -23.76
N GLY A 132 -5.09 17.03 -23.78
CA GLY A 132 -4.02 16.65 -24.69
C GLY A 132 -3.55 15.20 -24.54
N MET A 133 -3.51 14.67 -23.30
CA MET A 133 -3.17 13.27 -23.05
C MET A 133 -4.27 12.32 -23.51
N ILE A 134 -5.55 12.67 -23.31
CA ILE A 134 -6.67 11.88 -23.84
C ILE A 134 -6.57 11.80 -25.36
N ARG A 135 -6.25 12.91 -26.03
CA ARG A 135 -6.08 12.94 -27.48
C ARG A 135 -4.92 12.06 -27.95
N ILE A 136 -3.78 12.10 -27.26
CA ILE A 136 -2.66 11.17 -27.53
C ILE A 136 -3.11 9.71 -27.36
N ALA A 137 -3.87 9.43 -26.31
CA ALA A 137 -4.34 8.08 -26.01
C ALA A 137 -5.29 7.55 -27.09
N GLU A 138 -6.23 8.37 -27.59
CA GLU A 138 -7.11 8.02 -28.71
C GLU A 138 -6.30 7.63 -29.96
N VAL A 139 -5.33 8.45 -30.34
CA VAL A 139 -4.45 8.14 -31.48
C VAL A 139 -3.64 6.86 -31.23
N CYS A 140 -3.08 6.71 -30.04
CA CYS A 140 -2.36 5.48 -29.69
C CYS A 140 -3.25 4.23 -29.71
N ARG A 141 -4.55 4.37 -29.43
CA ARG A 141 -5.52 3.29 -29.51
C ARG A 141 -5.89 2.95 -30.96
N ASP A 142 -6.16 3.96 -31.77
CA ASP A 142 -6.83 3.79 -33.07
C ASP A 142 -5.83 3.68 -34.24
N LYS A 143 -4.60 4.18 -34.10
CA LYS A 143 -3.57 4.17 -35.14
C LYS A 143 -3.23 2.74 -35.56
N SER A 144 -3.37 2.46 -36.86
CA SER A 144 -3.12 1.15 -37.45
C SER A 144 -1.63 0.81 -37.62
N GLU A 145 -0.75 1.81 -37.48
CA GLU A 145 0.69 1.59 -37.55
C GLU A 145 1.16 0.57 -36.49
N PRO A 146 2.00 -0.38 -36.91
CA PRO A 146 2.53 -1.36 -35.98
C PRO A 146 3.37 -0.66 -34.90
N LEU A 147 3.06 -0.94 -33.63
CA LEU A 147 3.85 -0.43 -32.50
C LEU A 147 5.29 -1.00 -32.49
N GLN A 148 5.58 -1.97 -33.38
CA GLN A 148 6.86 -2.69 -33.48
C GLN A 148 8.06 -1.77 -33.70
N ASP A 149 7.86 -0.62 -34.33
CA ASP A 149 8.93 0.36 -34.59
C ASP A 149 9.26 1.25 -33.37
N LEU A 150 8.38 1.26 -32.35
CA LEU A 150 8.64 1.97 -31.13
C LEU A 150 9.77 1.31 -30.33
N THR A 151 10.76 2.11 -29.96
CA THR A 151 11.76 1.63 -29.01
C THR A 151 11.15 1.41 -27.63
N GLY A 152 11.75 0.54 -26.81
CA GLY A 152 11.33 0.36 -25.43
C GLY A 152 11.38 1.67 -24.60
N GLN A 153 12.23 2.62 -25.00
CA GLN A 153 12.28 3.96 -24.45
C GLN A 153 10.98 4.73 -24.70
N HIS A 154 10.50 4.76 -25.92
CA HIS A 154 9.26 5.45 -26.30
C HIS A 154 8.03 4.85 -25.58
N LEU A 155 7.95 3.51 -25.51
CA LEU A 155 6.92 2.81 -24.75
C LEU A 155 6.94 3.18 -23.26
N SER A 156 8.12 3.26 -22.66
CA SER A 156 8.26 3.66 -21.25
C SER A 156 7.81 5.10 -20.99
N LEU A 157 8.12 6.02 -21.91
CA LEU A 157 7.69 7.41 -21.83
C LEU A 157 6.17 7.55 -21.98
N LEU A 158 5.58 6.87 -22.98
CA LEU A 158 4.13 6.86 -23.19
C LEU A 158 3.39 6.32 -21.96
N ILE A 159 3.73 5.13 -21.49
CA ILE A 159 3.08 4.54 -20.31
C ILE A 159 3.25 5.41 -19.07
N SER A 160 4.43 6.00 -18.87
CA SER A 160 4.67 6.91 -17.76
C SER A 160 3.79 8.16 -17.82
N GLY A 161 3.60 8.74 -19.00
CA GLY A 161 2.69 9.87 -19.23
C GLY A 161 1.23 9.49 -19.02
N LEU A 162 0.77 8.45 -19.68
CA LEU A 162 -0.60 7.92 -19.59
C LEU A 162 -0.99 7.62 -18.12
N SER A 163 -0.08 7.08 -17.33
CA SER A 163 -0.30 6.70 -15.94
C SER A 163 -0.67 7.84 -14.98
N LYS A 164 -0.62 9.09 -15.46
CA LYS A 164 -1.00 10.26 -14.64
C LYS A 164 -2.51 10.48 -14.59
N TRP A 165 -3.24 9.92 -15.53
CA TRP A 165 -4.71 9.98 -15.60
C TRP A 165 -5.30 8.56 -15.76
N PRO A 166 -5.10 7.68 -14.77
CA PRO A 166 -5.44 6.26 -14.88
C PRO A 166 -6.93 5.98 -14.99
N ASP A 167 -7.77 6.94 -14.56
CA ASP A 167 -9.22 6.79 -14.53
C ASP A 167 -9.89 7.14 -15.87
N GLN A 168 -9.14 7.65 -16.85
CA GLN A 168 -9.66 7.98 -18.17
C GLN A 168 -9.73 6.72 -19.05
N PRO A 169 -10.91 6.38 -19.62
CA PRO A 169 -11.07 5.14 -20.41
C PRO A 169 -10.10 5.05 -21.58
N ALA A 170 -9.98 6.09 -22.43
CA ALA A 170 -9.08 6.11 -23.58
C ALA A 170 -7.62 5.91 -23.17
N VAL A 171 -7.20 6.53 -22.05
CA VAL A 171 -5.85 6.39 -21.49
C VAL A 171 -5.57 4.95 -21.05
N ARG A 172 -6.54 4.31 -20.42
CA ARG A 172 -6.44 2.91 -19.98
C ARG A 172 -6.34 1.96 -21.16
N GLU A 173 -7.16 2.15 -22.21
CA GLU A 173 -7.14 1.34 -23.41
C GLU A 173 -5.81 1.48 -24.18
N ALA A 174 -5.31 2.70 -24.34
CA ALA A 174 -4.01 2.95 -24.94
C ALA A 174 -2.88 2.28 -24.15
N ALA A 175 -2.88 2.43 -22.83
CA ALA A 175 -1.90 1.78 -21.95
C ALA A 175 -1.96 0.24 -22.06
N LEU A 176 -3.17 -0.33 -22.20
CA LEU A 176 -3.36 -1.77 -22.37
C LEU A 176 -2.77 -2.26 -23.71
N ARG A 177 -2.95 -1.49 -24.78
CA ARG A 177 -2.32 -1.78 -26.08
C ARG A 177 -0.80 -1.78 -25.97
N MET A 178 -0.21 -0.78 -25.29
CA MET A 178 1.24 -0.72 -25.05
C MET A 178 1.74 -1.91 -24.20
N ALA A 179 1.03 -2.27 -23.14
CA ALA A 179 1.37 -3.41 -22.29
C ALA A 179 1.33 -4.74 -23.08
N THR A 180 0.34 -4.90 -23.96
CA THR A 180 0.23 -6.06 -24.87
C THR A 180 1.44 -6.14 -25.80
N GLU A 181 1.81 -5.02 -26.41
CA GLU A 181 2.97 -4.95 -27.29
C GLU A 181 4.28 -5.31 -26.56
N ILE A 182 4.49 -4.79 -25.36
CA ILE A 182 5.65 -5.14 -24.55
C ILE A 182 5.69 -6.65 -24.28
N SER A 183 4.54 -7.23 -23.92
CA SER A 183 4.45 -8.66 -23.63
C SER A 183 4.72 -9.54 -24.86
N CYS A 184 4.26 -9.12 -26.04
CA CYS A 184 4.52 -9.82 -27.30
C CYS A 184 6.01 -9.78 -27.67
N ARG A 185 6.64 -8.62 -27.57
CA ARG A 185 8.07 -8.45 -27.91
C ARG A 185 8.97 -9.28 -27.03
N THR A 186 8.66 -9.37 -25.75
CA THR A 186 9.52 -10.09 -24.79
C THR A 186 9.45 -11.61 -24.98
N ARG A 187 8.39 -12.12 -25.57
CA ARG A 187 8.28 -13.55 -25.92
C ARG A 187 9.12 -13.93 -27.15
N SER A 188 9.32 -13.01 -28.08
CA SER A 188 10.03 -13.24 -29.35
C SER A 188 11.52 -12.86 -29.30
N ASP A 189 11.89 -11.93 -28.41
CA ASP A 189 13.23 -11.35 -28.35
C ASP A 189 13.50 -10.82 -26.94
N ASP A 190 14.73 -10.91 -26.44
CA ASP A 190 15.12 -10.45 -25.11
C ASP A 190 15.24 -8.89 -25.03
N ARG A 191 14.16 -8.20 -25.48
CA ARG A 191 14.17 -6.73 -25.66
C ARG A 191 14.10 -5.93 -24.36
N LEU A 192 13.75 -6.53 -23.21
CA LEU A 192 13.87 -5.83 -21.93
C LEU A 192 15.33 -5.64 -21.54
N SER A 193 16.24 -6.49 -22.00
CA SER A 193 17.68 -6.36 -21.76
C SER A 193 18.27 -5.07 -22.33
N ALA A 194 17.68 -4.52 -23.40
CA ALA A 194 18.08 -3.24 -23.99
C ALA A 194 17.58 -2.01 -23.21
N LEU A 195 16.64 -2.18 -22.27
CA LEU A 195 16.11 -1.07 -21.49
C LEU A 195 17.09 -0.65 -20.39
N THR A 196 17.30 0.68 -20.28
CA THR A 196 18.09 1.24 -19.18
C THR A 196 17.34 1.12 -17.85
N PRO A 197 18.04 1.16 -16.69
CA PRO A 197 17.43 1.20 -15.37
C PRO A 197 16.30 2.23 -15.23
N ARG A 198 16.49 3.41 -15.85
CA ARG A 198 15.48 4.47 -15.89
C ARG A 198 14.20 4.04 -16.59
N HIS A 199 14.32 3.43 -17.79
CA HIS A 199 13.17 3.00 -18.56
C HIS A 199 12.39 1.88 -17.86
N LEU A 200 13.08 0.90 -17.26
CA LEU A 200 12.45 -0.17 -16.46
C LEU A 200 11.68 0.41 -15.26
N SER A 201 12.28 1.35 -14.55
CA SER A 201 11.63 2.01 -13.41
C SER A 201 10.43 2.86 -13.83
N MET A 202 10.51 3.59 -14.95
CA MET A 202 9.39 4.36 -15.48
C MET A 202 8.25 3.45 -15.93
N LEU A 203 8.58 2.38 -16.64
CA LEU A 203 7.61 1.42 -17.15
C LEU A 203 6.85 0.74 -16.01
N VAL A 204 7.56 0.17 -15.01
CA VAL A 204 6.93 -0.50 -13.89
C VAL A 204 6.06 0.43 -13.07
N ASN A 205 6.53 1.67 -12.84
CA ASN A 205 5.76 2.66 -12.07
C ASN A 205 4.48 3.08 -12.80
N GLY A 206 4.55 3.17 -14.14
CA GLY A 206 3.39 3.45 -14.99
C GLY A 206 2.36 2.33 -14.95
N VAL A 207 2.74 1.11 -15.32
CA VAL A 207 1.83 -0.06 -15.33
C VAL A 207 1.29 -0.41 -13.93
N GLY A 208 2.05 -0.06 -12.89
CA GLY A 208 1.68 -0.24 -11.49
C GLY A 208 0.41 0.50 -11.04
N LYS A 209 -0.19 1.34 -11.91
CA LYS A 209 -1.48 2.01 -11.68
C LYS A 209 -2.68 1.12 -12.02
N TRP A 210 -2.50 0.12 -12.88
CA TRP A 210 -3.57 -0.74 -13.40
C TRP A 210 -3.36 -2.22 -13.07
N LEU A 211 -2.76 -2.55 -11.94
CA LEU A 211 -2.44 -3.93 -11.55
C LEU A 211 -3.66 -4.85 -11.35
N GLY A 212 -4.87 -4.32 -11.39
CA GLY A 212 -6.10 -5.10 -11.40
C GLY A 212 -6.31 -5.90 -12.70
N GLU A 213 -5.62 -5.55 -13.78
CA GLU A 213 -5.69 -6.22 -15.07
C GLU A 213 -4.48 -7.13 -15.29
N GLU A 214 -4.74 -8.35 -15.75
CA GLU A 214 -3.72 -9.40 -15.91
C GLU A 214 -2.58 -9.00 -16.85
N ARG A 215 -2.87 -8.28 -17.94
CA ARG A 215 -1.85 -7.85 -18.90
C ARG A 215 -0.81 -6.90 -18.29
N PHE A 216 -1.23 -5.97 -17.45
CA PHE A 216 -0.30 -5.10 -16.74
C PHE A 216 0.50 -5.87 -15.68
N HIS A 217 -0.14 -6.83 -15.02
CA HIS A 217 0.54 -7.73 -14.11
C HIS A 217 1.64 -8.53 -14.82
N THR A 218 1.35 -9.08 -16.00
CA THR A 218 2.35 -9.81 -16.83
C THR A 218 3.58 -8.94 -17.08
N VAL A 219 3.41 -7.67 -17.46
CA VAL A 219 4.56 -6.75 -17.68
C VAL A 219 5.36 -6.54 -16.40
N VAL A 220 4.71 -6.42 -15.24
CA VAL A 220 5.41 -6.29 -13.95
C VAL A 220 6.22 -7.53 -13.62
N VAL A 221 5.68 -8.72 -13.84
CA VAL A 221 6.39 -10.01 -13.66
C VAL A 221 7.62 -10.07 -14.57
N MET A 222 7.47 -9.73 -15.85
CA MET A 222 8.58 -9.72 -16.81
C MET A 222 9.70 -8.75 -16.41
N ILE A 223 9.37 -7.56 -15.88
CA ILE A 223 10.36 -6.62 -15.37
C ILE A 223 11.02 -7.17 -14.10
N ALA A 224 10.27 -7.84 -13.23
CA ALA A 224 10.81 -8.46 -12.03
C ALA A 224 11.82 -9.57 -12.39
N ASP A 225 11.50 -10.42 -13.36
CA ASP A 225 12.42 -11.46 -13.88
C ASP A 225 13.67 -10.84 -14.51
N GLU A 226 13.51 -9.73 -15.25
CA GLU A 226 14.65 -8.99 -15.80
C GLU A 226 15.56 -8.42 -14.71
N LEU A 227 15.01 -7.90 -13.61
CA LEU A 227 15.81 -7.44 -12.49
C LEU A 227 16.58 -8.59 -11.82
N VAL A 228 15.96 -9.75 -11.71
CA VAL A 228 16.65 -10.95 -11.16
C VAL A 228 17.82 -11.36 -12.08
N ARG A 229 17.64 -11.32 -13.41
CA ARG A 229 18.72 -11.56 -14.38
C ARG A 229 19.87 -10.54 -14.26
N ARG A 230 19.55 -9.30 -13.92
CA ARG A 230 20.54 -8.20 -13.71
C ARG A 230 20.96 -8.03 -12.25
N SER A 231 20.81 -9.04 -11.41
CA SER A 231 21.10 -8.94 -9.96
C SER A 231 22.53 -8.49 -9.63
N ASP A 232 23.49 -8.77 -10.52
CA ASP A 232 24.89 -8.34 -10.46
C ASP A 232 25.09 -6.86 -10.87
N ARG A 233 24.17 -6.30 -11.63
CA ARG A 233 24.22 -4.94 -12.18
C ARG A 233 23.19 -3.98 -11.56
N LEU A 234 22.60 -4.33 -10.41
CA LEU A 234 21.68 -3.45 -9.71
C LEU A 234 22.37 -2.18 -9.20
N SER A 235 23.71 -2.16 -9.15
CA SER A 235 24.53 -0.96 -8.92
C SER A 235 24.27 0.16 -9.92
N ASP A 236 23.81 -0.14 -11.13
CA ASP A 236 23.49 0.85 -12.16
C ASP A 236 22.19 1.61 -11.86
N PHE A 237 21.37 1.08 -10.94
CA PHE A 237 20.09 1.70 -10.57
C PHE A 237 20.27 2.77 -9.51
N THR A 238 19.64 3.94 -9.73
CA THR A 238 19.60 4.98 -8.71
C THR A 238 18.69 4.57 -7.53
N GLN A 239 18.86 5.23 -6.41
CA GLN A 239 18.06 5.06 -5.20
C GLN A 239 16.56 5.21 -5.47
N GLU A 240 16.18 6.20 -6.27
CA GLU A 240 14.80 6.46 -6.66
C GLU A 240 14.21 5.32 -7.50
N GLN A 241 15.01 4.80 -8.43
CA GLN A 241 14.59 3.69 -9.28
C GLN A 241 14.34 2.42 -8.47
N LEU A 242 15.24 2.06 -7.54
CA LEU A 242 15.05 0.93 -6.64
C LEU A 242 13.81 1.08 -5.75
N ALA A 243 13.60 2.29 -5.19
CA ALA A 243 12.42 2.57 -4.37
C ALA A 243 11.10 2.50 -5.16
N ASN A 244 11.11 2.95 -6.42
CA ASN A 244 9.94 2.86 -7.29
C ASN A 244 9.61 1.41 -7.67
N LEU A 245 10.63 0.62 -8.02
CA LEU A 245 10.50 -0.80 -8.35
C LEU A 245 9.88 -1.58 -7.19
N ILE A 246 10.46 -1.47 -6.00
CA ILE A 246 9.95 -2.20 -4.83
C ILE A 246 8.53 -1.77 -4.44
N SER A 247 8.19 -0.48 -4.61
CA SER A 247 6.84 0.03 -4.35
C SER A 247 5.77 -0.61 -5.22
N VAL A 248 6.11 -0.98 -6.47
CA VAL A 248 5.16 -1.66 -7.37
C VAL A 248 5.14 -3.16 -7.10
N PHE A 249 6.29 -3.81 -6.97
CA PHE A 249 6.37 -5.25 -6.67
C PHE A 249 5.65 -5.61 -5.38
N SER A 250 5.73 -4.74 -4.38
CA SER A 250 5.06 -4.93 -3.08
C SER A 250 3.53 -4.95 -3.13
N LYS A 251 2.92 -4.55 -4.24
CA LYS A 251 1.47 -4.66 -4.46
C LYS A 251 1.03 -6.07 -4.86
N ARG A 252 1.99 -6.93 -5.24
CA ARG A 252 1.79 -8.34 -5.61
C ARG A 252 2.74 -9.25 -4.84
N PRO A 253 2.63 -9.29 -3.50
CA PRO A 253 3.56 -10.04 -2.66
C PRO A 253 3.46 -11.56 -2.83
N GLU A 254 2.36 -12.06 -3.36
CA GLU A 254 2.11 -13.47 -3.67
C GLU A 254 2.88 -13.95 -4.91
N ASP A 255 3.32 -13.03 -5.76
CA ASP A 255 4.04 -13.37 -6.99
C ASP A 255 5.51 -13.72 -6.69
N SER A 256 5.96 -14.86 -7.23
CA SER A 256 7.30 -15.39 -6.98
C SER A 256 8.41 -14.54 -7.60
N SER A 257 8.16 -13.96 -8.79
CA SER A 257 9.13 -13.10 -9.48
C SER A 257 9.28 -11.76 -8.76
N CYS A 258 8.17 -11.15 -8.32
CA CYS A 258 8.19 -9.94 -7.50
C CYS A 258 8.94 -10.17 -6.18
N ARG A 259 8.76 -11.33 -5.53
CA ARG A 259 9.49 -11.72 -4.33
C ARG A 259 10.99 -11.87 -4.58
N LYS A 260 11.40 -12.57 -5.64
CA LYS A 260 12.82 -12.73 -6.02
C LYS A 260 13.46 -11.37 -6.34
N ALA A 261 12.78 -10.50 -7.07
CA ALA A 261 13.26 -9.16 -7.36
C ALA A 261 13.43 -8.32 -6.08
N ALA A 262 12.50 -8.42 -5.12
CA ALA A 262 12.62 -7.76 -3.82
C ALA A 262 13.84 -8.25 -3.04
N ILE A 263 14.14 -9.55 -3.05
CA ILE A 263 15.34 -10.13 -2.46
C ILE A 263 16.59 -9.57 -3.15
N ALA A 264 16.62 -9.52 -4.49
CA ALA A 264 17.75 -8.97 -5.23
C ALA A 264 18.01 -7.49 -4.90
N ILE A 265 16.95 -6.66 -4.84
CA ILE A 265 17.04 -5.25 -4.43
C ILE A 265 17.55 -5.14 -2.98
N SER A 266 17.07 -6.00 -2.06
CA SER A 266 17.51 -6.01 -0.67
C SER A 266 18.99 -6.33 -0.54
N ASN A 267 19.48 -7.33 -1.29
CA ASN A 267 20.91 -7.70 -1.33
C ASN A 267 21.76 -6.55 -1.88
N GLU A 268 21.27 -5.82 -2.88
CA GLU A 268 21.98 -4.63 -3.39
C GLU A 268 22.08 -3.54 -2.32
N LEU A 269 21.00 -3.28 -1.56
CA LEU A 269 21.04 -2.31 -0.47
C LEU A 269 21.98 -2.74 0.66
N LEU A 270 22.10 -4.03 0.93
CA LEU A 270 23.08 -4.57 1.89
C LEU A 270 24.52 -4.36 1.40
N ARG A 271 24.77 -4.49 0.09
CA ARG A 271 26.09 -4.15 -0.51
C ARG A 271 26.42 -2.66 -0.40
N ARG A 272 25.39 -1.79 -0.49
CA ARG A 272 25.51 -0.32 -0.36
C ARG A 272 25.28 0.20 1.05
N CYS A 273 25.41 -0.62 2.08
CA CYS A 273 25.05 -0.22 3.45
C CYS A 273 25.78 1.05 3.92
N ASP A 274 27.01 1.28 3.49
CA ASP A 274 27.80 2.47 3.81
C ASP A 274 27.36 3.74 3.05
N GLN A 275 26.56 3.56 1.98
CA GLN A 275 26.02 4.64 1.15
C GLN A 275 24.55 4.94 1.48
N LEU A 276 23.98 4.31 2.52
CA LEU A 276 22.58 4.60 2.91
C LEU A 276 22.40 6.08 3.28
N SER A 277 23.49 6.76 3.70
CA SER A 277 23.52 8.20 3.94
C SER A 277 23.08 9.05 2.74
N ASP A 278 23.28 8.58 1.54
CA ASP A 278 22.95 9.30 0.31
C ASP A 278 21.48 9.20 -0.06
N PHE A 279 20.77 8.22 0.53
CA PHE A 279 19.32 8.07 0.29
C PHE A 279 18.54 9.14 1.06
N SER A 280 17.57 9.78 0.43
CA SER A 280 16.60 10.60 1.17
C SER A 280 15.78 9.71 2.09
N GLN A 281 15.38 10.25 3.25
CA GLN A 281 14.58 9.49 4.22
C GLN A 281 13.24 9.02 3.62
N GLN A 282 12.66 9.81 2.71
CA GLN A 282 11.46 9.43 1.96
C GLN A 282 11.66 8.17 1.11
N ARG A 283 12.81 8.03 0.44
CA ARG A 283 13.14 6.83 -0.34
C ARG A 283 13.35 5.62 0.56
N LEU A 284 14.01 5.82 1.71
CA LEU A 284 14.17 4.78 2.72
C LEU A 284 12.82 4.30 3.26
N ALA A 285 11.88 5.23 3.51
CA ALA A 285 10.53 4.88 3.95
C ALA A 285 9.77 4.04 2.91
N LYS A 286 9.87 4.38 1.63
CA LYS A 286 9.29 3.58 0.52
C LYS A 286 9.89 2.17 0.47
N LEU A 287 11.20 2.04 0.63
CA LEU A 287 11.89 0.75 0.64
C LEU A 287 11.42 -0.12 1.82
N VAL A 288 11.40 0.43 3.03
CA VAL A 288 10.91 -0.26 4.25
C VAL A 288 9.47 -0.73 4.08
N ASN A 289 8.59 0.15 3.61
CA ASN A 289 7.18 -0.21 3.38
C ASN A 289 7.05 -1.32 2.32
N GLY A 290 7.83 -1.24 1.26
CA GLY A 290 7.86 -2.28 0.22
C GLY A 290 8.33 -3.63 0.75
N PHE A 291 9.48 -3.68 1.41
CA PHE A 291 10.04 -4.90 2.00
C PHE A 291 9.13 -5.55 3.03
N SER A 292 8.34 -4.76 3.73
CA SER A 292 7.40 -5.25 4.76
C SER A 292 6.35 -6.24 4.25
N ARG A 293 6.23 -6.38 2.93
CA ARG A 293 5.32 -7.35 2.30
C ARG A 293 5.87 -8.78 2.30
N TRP A 294 7.16 -8.95 2.52
CA TRP A 294 7.83 -10.25 2.59
C TRP A 294 8.53 -10.45 3.95
N PRO A 295 7.77 -10.50 5.06
CA PRO A 295 8.34 -10.54 6.41
C PRO A 295 9.13 -11.83 6.71
N GLY A 296 8.89 -12.90 5.95
CA GLY A 296 9.59 -14.18 6.07
C GLY A 296 10.95 -14.23 5.38
N GLU A 297 11.30 -13.24 4.55
CA GLU A 297 12.53 -13.24 3.79
C GLU A 297 13.69 -12.58 4.56
N LEU A 298 14.85 -13.25 4.56
CA LEU A 298 16.02 -12.80 5.34
C LEU A 298 16.61 -11.48 4.82
N ALA A 299 16.81 -11.35 3.50
CA ALA A 299 17.44 -10.16 2.92
C ALA A 299 16.59 -8.87 3.10
N PRO A 300 15.27 -8.84 2.85
CA PRO A 300 14.39 -7.73 3.20
C PRO A 300 14.45 -7.35 4.69
N ARG A 301 14.48 -8.34 5.57
CA ARG A 301 14.62 -8.14 7.03
C ARG A 301 15.93 -7.44 7.38
N GLN A 302 17.06 -7.96 6.89
CA GLN A 302 18.40 -7.40 7.15
C GLN A 302 18.55 -5.98 6.56
N ALA A 303 18.09 -5.76 5.31
CA ALA A 303 18.10 -4.44 4.68
C ALA A 303 17.26 -3.43 5.49
N THR A 304 16.09 -3.84 5.97
CA THR A 304 15.24 -2.98 6.81
C THR A 304 15.92 -2.66 8.14
N ALA A 305 16.59 -3.60 8.78
CA ALA A 305 17.33 -3.35 10.03
C ALA A 305 18.49 -2.34 9.81
N LYS A 306 19.22 -2.43 8.69
CA LYS A 306 20.24 -1.44 8.31
C LYS A 306 19.65 -0.05 8.07
N ILE A 307 18.53 0.03 7.35
CA ILE A 307 17.82 1.29 7.14
C ILE A 307 17.34 1.89 8.47
N ALA A 308 16.80 1.07 9.37
CA ALA A 308 16.37 1.50 10.70
C ALA A 308 17.53 2.13 11.50
N GLY A 309 18.69 1.46 11.55
CA GLY A 309 19.89 2.00 12.19
C GLY A 309 20.36 3.32 11.59
N GLU A 310 20.31 3.45 10.28
CA GLU A 310 20.69 4.69 9.59
C GLU A 310 19.73 5.84 9.89
N LEU A 311 18.42 5.58 9.92
CA LEU A 311 17.42 6.60 10.26
C LEU A 311 17.59 7.10 11.70
N VAL A 312 17.85 6.21 12.66
CA VAL A 312 18.15 6.59 14.05
C VAL A 312 19.42 7.44 14.12
N ARG A 313 20.48 7.05 13.42
CA ARG A 313 21.75 7.79 13.39
C ARG A 313 21.62 9.23 12.88
N ARG A 314 20.77 9.44 11.84
CA ARG A 314 20.57 10.78 11.23
C ARG A 314 19.60 11.66 12.03
N GLY A 315 18.78 11.09 12.89
CA GLY A 315 17.56 11.74 13.34
C GLY A 315 16.48 11.76 12.25
N LEU A 316 15.24 11.81 12.68
CA LEU A 316 14.08 11.78 11.78
C LEU A 316 13.77 13.19 11.26
N SER A 317 13.69 13.33 9.95
CA SER A 317 13.25 14.54 9.24
C SER A 317 12.37 14.11 8.07
N VAL A 318 11.22 13.56 8.40
CA VAL A 318 10.23 13.00 7.47
C VAL A 318 8.84 13.52 7.81
N ASP A 319 7.95 13.52 6.84
CA ASP A 319 6.58 13.94 7.06
C ASP A 319 5.76 12.84 7.81
N HIS A 320 4.55 13.21 8.22
CA HIS A 320 3.64 12.35 8.97
C HIS A 320 3.26 11.05 8.21
N HIS A 321 3.17 11.10 6.87
CA HIS A 321 2.88 9.93 6.06
C HIS A 321 4.06 8.93 6.06
N GLU A 322 5.28 9.44 5.97
CA GLU A 322 6.49 8.62 6.01
C GLU A 322 6.71 8.03 7.38
N LEU A 323 6.46 8.78 8.48
CA LEU A 323 6.49 8.23 9.85
C LEU A 323 5.57 7.02 10.00
N ALA A 324 4.32 7.14 9.53
CA ALA A 324 3.36 6.04 9.58
C ALA A 324 3.82 4.83 8.74
N SER A 325 4.35 5.10 7.54
CA SER A 325 4.87 4.05 6.64
C SER A 325 6.05 3.29 7.25
N LEU A 326 6.99 4.00 7.88
CA LEU A 326 8.14 3.44 8.56
C LEU A 326 7.74 2.54 9.73
N VAL A 327 6.89 3.01 10.64
CA VAL A 327 6.42 2.21 11.78
C VAL A 327 5.68 0.97 11.31
N ASN A 328 4.81 1.09 10.29
CA ASN A 328 4.15 -0.07 9.71
C ASN A 328 5.15 -1.10 9.19
N GLY A 329 6.19 -0.65 8.50
CA GLY A 329 7.25 -1.52 7.99
C GLY A 329 8.02 -2.20 9.11
N PHE A 330 8.59 -1.44 10.03
CA PHE A 330 9.37 -1.97 11.16
C PHE A 330 8.58 -2.95 12.02
N SER A 331 7.27 -2.72 12.18
CA SER A 331 6.37 -3.58 12.98
C SER A 331 6.26 -5.04 12.48
N LYS A 332 6.81 -5.35 11.31
CA LYS A 332 6.84 -6.73 10.77
C LYS A 332 8.00 -7.55 11.35
N TRP A 333 9.04 -6.88 11.87
CA TRP A 333 10.25 -7.50 12.39
C TRP A 333 10.51 -7.09 13.84
N THR A 334 9.59 -7.47 14.71
CA THR A 334 9.60 -7.10 16.14
C THR A 334 10.79 -7.65 16.92
N ALA A 335 11.47 -8.68 16.41
CA ALA A 335 12.67 -9.25 17.01
C ALA A 335 13.96 -8.46 16.67
N GLU A 336 13.89 -7.51 15.69
CA GLU A 336 15.05 -6.70 15.30
C GLU A 336 15.18 -5.49 16.22
N VAL A 337 16.31 -5.43 16.97
CA VAL A 337 16.59 -4.32 17.89
C VAL A 337 16.63 -2.96 17.18
N ALA A 338 17.19 -2.91 15.96
CA ALA A 338 17.22 -1.67 15.17
C ALA A 338 15.82 -1.18 14.80
N CYS A 339 14.89 -2.10 14.47
CA CYS A 339 13.49 -1.74 14.17
C CYS A 339 12.76 -1.22 15.40
N LEU A 340 13.03 -1.79 16.59
CA LEU A 340 12.52 -1.25 17.85
C LEU A 340 13.07 0.16 18.08
N ALA A 341 14.39 0.36 18.03
CA ALA A 341 15.02 1.66 18.25
C ALA A 341 14.48 2.75 17.31
N ALA A 342 14.30 2.42 16.03
CA ALA A 342 13.71 3.34 15.05
C ALA A 342 12.24 3.65 15.37
N SER A 343 11.47 2.67 15.83
CA SER A 343 10.07 2.88 16.21
C SER A 343 9.93 3.71 17.47
N VAL A 344 10.86 3.56 18.43
CA VAL A 344 10.96 4.43 19.62
C VAL A 344 11.29 5.86 19.21
N ALA A 345 12.27 6.07 18.33
CA ALA A 345 12.58 7.40 17.82
C ALA A 345 11.38 8.06 17.11
N ILE A 346 10.58 7.28 16.36
CA ILE A 346 9.35 7.77 15.75
C ILE A 346 8.29 8.09 16.82
N ALA A 347 8.18 7.28 17.88
CA ALA A 347 7.26 7.55 18.98
C ALA A 347 7.63 8.86 19.71
N ASP A 348 8.91 9.10 19.97
CA ASP A 348 9.40 10.34 20.55
C ASP A 348 9.13 11.55 19.66
N GLU A 349 9.23 11.38 18.32
CA GLU A 349 8.86 12.40 17.34
C GLU A 349 7.36 12.73 17.42
N VAL A 350 6.50 11.71 17.47
CA VAL A 350 5.04 11.88 17.61
C VAL A 350 4.71 12.60 18.92
N ILE A 351 5.37 12.26 20.03
CA ILE A 351 5.20 12.93 21.33
C ILE A 351 5.62 14.39 21.22
N ARG A 352 6.73 14.69 20.53
CA ARG A 352 7.19 16.06 20.34
C ARG A 352 6.19 16.89 19.53
N HIS A 353 5.65 16.33 18.44
CA HIS A 353 4.57 16.96 17.67
C HIS A 353 3.32 17.20 18.53
N ALA A 354 2.90 16.21 19.34
CA ALA A 354 1.72 16.33 20.20
C ALA A 354 1.81 17.47 21.22
N ARG A 355 3.03 17.75 21.70
CA ARG A 355 3.31 18.82 22.68
C ARG A 355 3.60 20.17 22.03
N GLY A 356 3.83 20.21 20.72
CA GLY A 356 4.07 21.42 19.95
C GLY A 356 2.81 22.26 19.71
N ALA A 357 2.98 23.47 19.16
CA ALA A 357 1.88 24.41 18.90
C ALA A 357 0.83 23.84 17.90
N GLU A 358 1.27 23.05 16.96
CA GLU A 358 0.41 22.49 15.88
C GLU A 358 -0.20 21.15 16.25
N ARG A 359 0.24 20.54 17.35
CA ARG A 359 -0.20 19.24 17.84
C ARG A 359 -0.16 18.16 16.72
N LEU A 360 -1.05 17.18 16.79
CA LEU A 360 -1.18 16.13 15.76
C LEU A 360 -2.24 16.44 14.70
N SER A 361 -2.68 17.71 14.59
CA SER A 361 -3.79 18.13 13.72
C SER A 361 -3.57 17.84 12.24
N TYR A 362 -2.31 17.83 11.76
CA TYR A 362 -1.95 17.52 10.35
C TYR A 362 -2.00 16.04 10.02
N PHE A 363 -1.93 15.15 11.02
CA PHE A 363 -2.01 13.72 10.77
C PHE A 363 -3.45 13.34 10.39
N ARG A 364 -3.61 12.59 9.31
CA ARG A 364 -4.90 12.01 8.97
C ARG A 364 -5.22 10.84 9.89
N TYR A 365 -6.49 10.53 10.09
CA TYR A 365 -6.90 9.37 10.89
C TYR A 365 -6.26 8.07 10.43
N GLN A 366 -6.04 7.90 9.12
CA GLN A 366 -5.37 6.73 8.59
C GLN A 366 -3.92 6.61 9.08
N GLU A 367 -3.19 7.71 9.10
CA GLU A 367 -1.80 7.76 9.58
C GLU A 367 -1.73 7.50 11.08
N LEU A 368 -2.60 8.15 11.86
CA LEU A 368 -2.74 7.89 13.30
C LEU A 368 -3.05 6.42 13.59
N GLY A 369 -3.99 5.82 12.81
CA GLY A 369 -4.34 4.41 12.94
C GLY A 369 -3.19 3.46 12.64
N VAL A 370 -2.39 3.78 11.61
CA VAL A 370 -1.20 3.00 11.24
C VAL A 370 -0.12 3.10 12.31
N LEU A 371 0.16 4.31 12.83
CA LEU A 371 1.11 4.54 13.92
C LEU A 371 0.73 3.73 15.16
N VAL A 372 -0.50 3.87 15.64
CA VAL A 372 -1.00 3.16 16.83
C VAL A 372 -0.92 1.65 16.66
N ASN A 373 -1.35 1.13 15.48
CA ASN A 373 -1.27 -0.30 15.19
C ASN A 373 0.18 -0.80 15.16
N GLY A 374 1.11 0.00 14.64
CA GLY A 374 2.53 -0.31 14.63
C GLY A 374 3.14 -0.30 16.03
N PHE A 375 2.97 0.79 16.81
CA PHE A 375 3.46 0.89 18.19
C PHE A 375 2.92 -0.23 19.08
N SER A 376 1.71 -0.70 18.82
CA SER A 376 1.08 -1.80 19.56
C SER A 376 1.85 -3.13 19.51
N LYS A 377 2.85 -3.26 18.65
CA LYS A 377 3.73 -4.43 18.57
C LYS A 377 4.78 -4.44 19.67
N TRP A 378 5.15 -3.26 20.16
CA TRP A 378 6.13 -3.06 21.23
C TRP A 378 5.46 -2.58 22.53
N ARG A 379 4.57 -3.42 23.08
CA ARG A 379 3.71 -3.10 24.24
C ARG A 379 4.48 -2.73 25.49
N GLN A 380 5.70 -3.25 25.65
CA GLN A 380 6.53 -3.03 26.84
C GLN A 380 7.28 -1.69 26.77
N ASP A 381 7.39 -1.11 25.58
CA ASP A 381 8.12 0.13 25.41
C ASP A 381 7.30 1.33 25.90
N PRO A 382 7.89 2.19 26.77
CA PRO A 382 7.19 3.33 27.36
C PRO A 382 6.91 4.46 26.34
N SER A 383 7.84 4.73 25.40
CA SER A 383 7.65 5.77 24.38
C SER A 383 6.54 5.40 23.40
N CYS A 384 6.50 4.14 22.94
CA CYS A 384 5.42 3.63 22.07
C CYS A 384 4.05 3.73 22.75
N ARG A 385 4.00 3.43 24.06
CA ARG A 385 2.77 3.58 24.87
C ARG A 385 2.38 5.05 25.00
N GLN A 386 3.32 5.93 25.35
CA GLN A 386 3.06 7.36 25.53
C GLN A 386 2.60 8.01 24.21
N ALA A 387 3.26 7.72 23.09
CA ALA A 387 2.83 8.21 21.77
C ALA A 387 1.39 7.77 21.45
N THR A 388 1.02 6.54 21.83
CA THR A 388 -0.36 6.04 21.66
C THR A 388 -1.36 6.81 22.52
N ILE A 389 -0.98 7.21 23.73
CA ILE A 389 -1.82 8.05 24.63
C ILE A 389 -2.01 9.45 24.03
N GLU A 390 -0.95 10.07 23.50
CA GLU A 390 -1.04 11.37 22.84
C GLU A 390 -1.96 11.31 21.59
N ILE A 391 -1.85 10.25 20.80
CA ILE A 391 -2.75 10.03 19.66
C ILE A 391 -4.20 9.85 20.12
N ALA A 392 -4.45 9.15 21.22
CA ALA A 392 -5.80 8.99 21.76
C ALA A 392 -6.39 10.32 22.22
N SER A 393 -5.58 11.19 22.85
CA SER A 393 -6.00 12.54 23.24
C SER A 393 -6.38 13.40 22.02
N GLU A 394 -5.61 13.31 20.92
CA GLU A 394 -5.95 13.98 19.66
C GLU A 394 -7.23 13.43 19.05
N VAL A 395 -7.41 12.10 19.05
CA VAL A 395 -8.64 11.47 18.54
C VAL A 395 -9.85 11.93 19.33
N LEU A 396 -9.77 12.00 20.66
CA LEU A 396 -10.83 12.54 21.53
C LEU A 396 -11.15 14.00 21.18
N ALA A 397 -10.12 14.85 21.10
CA ALA A 397 -10.30 16.26 20.74
C ALA A 397 -10.96 16.47 19.36
N ARG A 398 -10.75 15.55 18.43
CA ARG A 398 -11.43 15.57 17.14
C ARG A 398 -12.88 15.06 17.22
N CYS A 399 -13.14 14.05 18.04
CA CYS A 399 -14.50 13.53 18.24
C CYS A 399 -15.45 14.58 18.83
N ASP A 400 -14.93 15.52 19.61
CA ASP A 400 -15.72 16.59 20.23
C ASP A 400 -16.09 17.73 19.27
N ARG A 401 -15.55 17.73 18.03
CA ARG A 401 -15.88 18.71 16.99
C ARG A 401 -17.08 18.23 16.18
N VAL A 402 -17.89 19.16 15.70
CA VAL A 402 -19.19 18.89 15.00
C VAL A 402 -19.04 17.96 13.79
N ASP A 403 -17.92 18.02 13.06
CA ASP A 403 -17.65 17.17 11.87
C ASP A 403 -16.48 16.20 12.08
N GLY A 404 -16.02 16.03 13.32
CA GLY A 404 -14.69 15.49 13.60
C GLY A 404 -14.45 14.03 13.22
N VAL A 405 -15.48 13.19 13.14
CA VAL A 405 -15.33 11.73 12.95
C VAL A 405 -15.93 11.22 11.64
N SER A 406 -16.73 12.04 10.96
CA SER A 406 -17.41 11.63 9.72
C SER A 406 -16.46 11.24 8.58
N CYS A 407 -15.24 11.76 8.58
CA CYS A 407 -14.21 11.49 7.57
C CYS A 407 -13.29 10.29 7.90
N ILE A 408 -13.47 9.61 9.05
CA ILE A 408 -12.64 8.46 9.39
C ILE A 408 -13.01 7.24 8.51
N THR A 409 -12.02 6.61 7.88
CA THR A 409 -12.26 5.36 7.13
C THR A 409 -12.46 4.18 8.07
N GLU A 410 -13.18 3.12 7.61
CA GLU A 410 -13.40 1.91 8.41
C GLU A 410 -12.07 1.28 8.82
N GLN A 411 -11.08 1.28 7.93
CA GLN A 411 -9.76 0.75 8.19
C GLN A 411 -9.01 1.54 9.27
N ALA A 412 -9.09 2.88 9.22
CA ALA A 412 -8.46 3.74 10.23
C ALA A 412 -9.10 3.51 11.60
N LEU A 413 -10.43 3.42 11.65
CA LEU A 413 -11.20 3.15 12.85
C LEU A 413 -10.82 1.79 13.46
N ALA A 414 -10.77 0.74 12.63
CA ALA A 414 -10.35 -0.59 13.07
C ALA A 414 -8.90 -0.62 13.59
N ASN A 415 -7.98 0.08 12.93
CA ASN A 415 -6.58 0.16 13.33
C ASN A 415 -6.40 0.88 14.67
N LEU A 416 -7.09 2.01 14.87
CA LEU A 416 -7.08 2.77 16.14
C LEU A 416 -7.60 1.91 17.29
N VAL A 417 -8.78 1.32 17.14
CA VAL A 417 -9.39 0.46 18.16
C VAL A 417 -8.50 -0.75 18.46
N ASN A 418 -7.94 -1.40 17.43
CA ASN A 418 -7.01 -2.51 17.62
C ASN A 418 -5.78 -2.10 18.44
N GLY A 419 -5.19 -0.97 18.09
CA GLY A 419 -3.99 -0.51 18.78
C GLY A 419 -4.28 -0.07 20.22
N PHE A 420 -5.29 0.75 20.45
CA PHE A 420 -5.68 1.19 21.81
C PHE A 420 -5.99 0.00 22.73
N SER A 421 -6.61 -1.05 22.19
CA SER A 421 -6.97 -2.26 22.94
C SER A 421 -5.78 -3.05 23.50
N LYS A 422 -4.53 -2.68 23.14
CA LYS A 422 -3.33 -3.38 23.63
C LYS A 422 -2.89 -2.93 25.02
N TRP A 423 -3.37 -1.77 25.46
CA TRP A 423 -3.11 -1.23 26.82
C TRP A 423 -4.43 -0.96 27.54
N PRO A 424 -5.19 -2.00 27.90
CA PRO A 424 -6.55 -1.86 28.44
C PRO A 424 -6.61 -1.15 29.80
N GLN A 425 -5.49 -1.00 30.49
CA GLN A 425 -5.42 -0.31 31.78
C GLN A 425 -5.36 1.22 31.66
N GLN A 426 -5.12 1.75 30.44
CA GLN A 426 -5.03 3.19 30.20
C GLN A 426 -6.41 3.81 29.97
N LEU A 427 -6.82 4.72 30.86
CA LEU A 427 -8.14 5.35 30.81
C LEU A 427 -8.35 6.17 29.53
N SER A 428 -7.35 6.95 29.10
CA SER A 428 -7.43 7.75 27.88
C SER A 428 -7.67 6.91 26.63
N LEU A 429 -7.07 5.70 26.54
CA LEU A 429 -7.28 4.78 25.43
C LEU A 429 -8.67 4.15 25.46
N ARG A 430 -9.20 3.85 26.64
CA ARG A 430 -10.58 3.41 26.84
C ARG A 430 -11.56 4.48 26.35
N ASP A 431 -11.36 5.73 26.79
CA ASP A 431 -12.27 6.83 26.49
C ASP A 431 -12.25 7.17 24.97
N ALA A 432 -11.06 7.17 24.35
CA ALA A 432 -10.94 7.29 22.90
C ALA A 432 -11.62 6.13 22.16
N THR A 433 -11.49 4.90 22.67
CA THR A 433 -12.18 3.73 22.10
C THR A 433 -13.69 3.86 22.23
N ALA A 434 -14.18 4.40 23.34
CA ALA A 434 -15.60 4.66 23.56
C ALA A 434 -16.15 5.75 22.61
N ALA A 435 -15.37 6.80 22.32
CA ALA A 435 -15.71 7.80 21.32
C ALA A 435 -15.81 7.21 19.91
N LEU A 436 -14.84 6.38 19.53
CA LEU A 436 -14.87 5.67 18.24
C LEU A 436 -16.03 4.66 18.17
N ALA A 437 -16.43 4.04 19.27
CA ALA A 437 -17.59 3.17 19.34
C ALA A 437 -18.91 3.91 19.08
N ARG A 438 -19.05 5.15 19.60
CA ARG A 438 -20.23 6.01 19.27
C ARG A 438 -20.34 6.26 17.78
N GLU A 439 -19.21 6.45 17.08
CA GLU A 439 -19.21 6.60 15.62
C GLU A 439 -19.70 5.34 14.90
N VAL A 440 -19.28 4.15 15.35
CA VAL A 440 -19.81 2.88 14.80
C VAL A 440 -21.32 2.80 14.97
N VAL A 441 -21.85 3.15 16.15
CA VAL A 441 -23.29 3.17 16.43
C VAL A 441 -24.00 4.22 15.55
N TYR A 442 -23.41 5.40 15.40
CA TYR A 442 -23.96 6.46 14.55
C TYR A 442 -24.09 5.99 13.09
N ARG A 443 -23.05 5.38 12.53
CA ARG A 443 -23.08 4.82 11.17
C ARG A 443 -24.13 3.74 11.01
N ALA A 444 -24.21 2.84 11.98
CA ALA A 444 -25.21 1.77 11.96
C ALA A 444 -26.64 2.33 11.95
N ARG A 445 -26.91 3.39 12.72
CA ARG A 445 -28.23 4.03 12.77
C ARG A 445 -28.55 4.82 11.51
N ARG A 446 -27.58 5.56 10.95
CA ARG A 446 -27.78 6.43 9.78
C ARG A 446 -27.97 5.65 8.49
N ALA A 447 -27.16 4.64 8.25
CA ALA A 447 -27.19 3.81 7.04
C ALA A 447 -28.05 2.54 7.21
N GLY A 448 -28.58 2.30 8.41
CA GLY A 448 -29.29 1.07 8.75
C GLY A 448 -28.41 -0.17 8.88
N GLN A 449 -27.16 -0.12 8.43
CA GLN A 449 -26.24 -1.25 8.41
C GLN A 449 -24.77 -0.80 8.34
N LEU A 450 -23.87 -1.69 8.75
CA LEU A 450 -22.41 -1.51 8.64
C LEU A 450 -21.85 -2.20 7.38
N TYR A 451 -22.59 -2.17 6.25
CA TYR A 451 -22.27 -2.93 5.04
C TYR A 451 -20.91 -2.56 4.42
N ASP A 452 -20.45 -1.30 4.59
CA ASP A 452 -19.15 -0.83 4.09
C ASP A 452 -17.97 -1.44 4.84
N PHE A 453 -18.20 -1.91 6.08
CA PHE A 453 -17.13 -2.53 6.85
C PHE A 453 -16.78 -3.91 6.30
N THR A 454 -15.48 -4.10 6.09
CA THR A 454 -14.98 -5.44 5.76
C THR A 454 -15.21 -6.40 6.92
N GLN A 455 -15.33 -7.70 6.62
CA GLN A 455 -15.41 -8.76 7.64
C GLN A 455 -14.26 -8.69 8.64
N GLN A 456 -13.04 -8.38 8.17
CA GLN A 456 -11.88 -8.21 9.02
C GLN A 456 -12.01 -6.97 9.90
N GLY A 457 -12.53 -5.87 9.36
CA GLY A 457 -12.79 -4.63 10.11
C GLY A 457 -13.74 -4.88 11.27
N LEU A 458 -14.89 -5.53 11.02
CA LEU A 458 -15.88 -5.89 12.07
C LEU A 458 -15.26 -6.79 13.16
N ALA A 459 -14.45 -7.79 12.76
CA ALA A 459 -13.81 -8.69 13.71
C ALA A 459 -12.79 -7.96 14.59
N ILE A 460 -11.98 -7.07 14.00
CA ILE A 460 -10.99 -6.25 14.72
C ILE A 460 -11.67 -5.31 15.71
N LEU A 461 -12.73 -4.61 15.27
CA LEU A 461 -13.50 -3.70 16.13
C LEU A 461 -14.07 -4.44 17.33
N LEU A 462 -14.77 -5.55 17.10
CA LEU A 462 -15.36 -6.35 18.17
C LEU A 462 -14.31 -6.86 19.15
N ASN A 463 -13.17 -7.35 18.66
CA ASN A 463 -12.06 -7.78 19.51
C ASN A 463 -11.51 -6.64 20.37
N GLY A 464 -11.39 -5.44 19.80
CA GLY A 464 -10.96 -4.26 20.54
C GLY A 464 -11.97 -3.85 21.61
N PHE A 465 -13.23 -3.73 21.27
CA PHE A 465 -14.31 -3.38 22.19
C PHE A 465 -14.46 -4.41 23.34
N SER A 466 -14.18 -5.68 23.08
CA SER A 466 -14.23 -6.74 24.07
C SER A 466 -13.22 -6.59 25.23
N LYS A 467 -12.33 -5.62 25.17
CA LYS A 467 -11.38 -5.35 26.27
C LYS A 467 -12.00 -4.55 27.42
N TRP A 468 -13.09 -3.85 27.16
CA TRP A 468 -13.85 -3.08 28.14
C TRP A 468 -15.35 -3.38 28.03
N PRO A 469 -15.77 -4.60 28.39
CA PRO A 469 -17.13 -5.09 28.13
C PRO A 469 -18.22 -4.38 28.95
N THR A 470 -17.84 -3.65 29.99
CA THR A 470 -18.76 -2.93 30.86
C THR A 470 -19.11 -1.54 30.36
N GLU A 471 -18.34 -0.97 29.43
CA GLU A 471 -18.57 0.35 28.89
C GLU A 471 -19.80 0.40 27.96
N VAL A 472 -20.73 1.30 28.23
CA VAL A 472 -22.01 1.39 27.51
C VAL A 472 -21.82 1.63 25.99
N PRO A 473 -20.98 2.60 25.52
CA PRO A 473 -20.81 2.81 24.08
C PRO A 473 -20.25 1.60 23.34
N LEU A 474 -19.36 0.85 23.98
CA LEU A 474 -18.75 -0.36 23.42
C LEU A 474 -19.76 -1.52 23.32
N ARG A 475 -20.65 -1.59 24.29
CA ARG A 475 -21.75 -2.55 24.31
C ARG A 475 -22.78 -2.26 23.20
N GLU A 476 -23.13 -0.98 22.99
CA GLU A 476 -23.99 -0.57 21.89
C GLU A 476 -23.34 -0.87 20.51
N ALA A 477 -22.06 -0.52 20.35
CA ALA A 477 -21.33 -0.80 19.11
C ALA A 477 -21.22 -2.31 18.83
N LYS A 478 -20.98 -3.13 19.84
CA LYS A 478 -21.04 -4.59 19.73
C LYS A 478 -22.42 -5.05 19.27
N THR A 479 -23.49 -4.46 19.80
CA THR A 479 -24.87 -4.79 19.38
C THR A 479 -25.08 -4.47 17.89
N ALA A 480 -24.61 -3.31 17.43
CA ALA A 480 -24.64 -2.94 16.02
C ALA A 480 -23.87 -3.93 15.14
N ILE A 481 -22.68 -4.36 15.57
CA ILE A 481 -21.88 -5.37 14.86
C ILE A 481 -22.62 -6.73 14.84
N ALA A 482 -23.27 -7.14 15.94
CA ALA A 482 -24.03 -8.38 15.99
C ALA A 482 -25.21 -8.36 14.99
N HIS A 483 -25.96 -7.25 14.92
CA HIS A 483 -27.02 -7.07 13.91
C HIS A 483 -26.47 -7.17 12.49
N GLU A 484 -25.33 -6.55 12.19
CA GLU A 484 -24.70 -6.66 10.87
C GLU A 484 -24.30 -8.08 10.53
N VAL A 485 -23.68 -8.81 11.47
CA VAL A 485 -23.34 -10.25 11.28
C VAL A 485 -24.58 -11.08 10.99
N LEU A 486 -25.66 -10.88 11.76
CA LEU A 486 -26.94 -11.57 11.54
C LEU A 486 -27.57 -11.18 10.18
N SER A 487 -27.57 -9.90 9.83
CA SER A 487 -28.06 -9.44 8.53
C SER A 487 -27.31 -10.11 7.38
N ARG A 488 -25.98 -10.20 7.46
CA ARG A 488 -25.16 -10.91 6.46
C ARG A 488 -25.45 -12.42 6.45
N ALA A 489 -25.69 -13.02 7.61
CA ALA A 489 -26.01 -14.45 7.69
C ALA A 489 -27.34 -14.81 7.03
N CYS A 490 -28.30 -13.86 6.97
CA CYS A 490 -29.62 -14.05 6.34
C CYS A 490 -29.62 -13.83 4.82
N ARG A 491 -28.56 -13.25 4.23
CA ARG A 491 -28.46 -13.04 2.78
C ARG A 491 -28.13 -14.34 2.04
N SER A 492 -28.30 -14.35 0.71
CA SER A 492 -28.10 -15.53 -0.13
C SER A 492 -26.70 -16.14 -0.03
N ASP A 493 -25.67 -15.30 0.09
CA ASP A 493 -24.26 -15.68 0.22
C ASP A 493 -23.82 -15.91 1.68
N ARG A 494 -24.71 -15.59 2.63
CA ARG A 494 -24.51 -15.79 4.07
C ARG A 494 -23.18 -15.21 4.56
N LEU A 495 -22.44 -15.95 5.41
CA LEU A 495 -21.12 -15.59 5.90
C LEU A 495 -19.98 -16.20 5.06
N SER A 496 -20.28 -16.69 3.84
CA SER A 496 -19.30 -17.41 2.98
C SER A 496 -18.01 -16.63 2.72
N HIS A 497 -18.10 -15.31 2.63
CA HIS A 497 -16.94 -14.43 2.42
C HIS A 497 -16.11 -14.19 3.69
N PHE A 498 -16.60 -14.57 4.87
CA PHE A 498 -15.82 -14.38 6.10
C PHE A 498 -14.65 -15.37 6.15
N THR A 499 -13.46 -14.83 6.39
CA THR A 499 -12.28 -15.68 6.61
C THR A 499 -12.42 -16.47 7.90
N ARG A 500 -11.78 -17.63 7.99
CA ARG A 500 -11.72 -18.46 9.20
C ARG A 500 -11.32 -17.65 10.43
N ARG A 501 -10.27 -16.85 10.28
CA ARG A 501 -9.76 -15.95 11.31
C ARG A 501 -10.81 -14.94 11.77
N ALA A 502 -11.56 -14.34 10.84
CA ALA A 502 -12.62 -13.38 11.19
C ALA A 502 -13.74 -14.05 11.99
N LEU A 503 -14.18 -15.24 11.58
CA LEU A 503 -15.20 -16.02 12.31
C LEU A 503 -14.73 -16.37 13.74
N ALA A 504 -13.50 -16.83 13.91
CA ALA A 504 -12.95 -17.17 15.22
C ALA A 504 -12.84 -15.93 16.13
N ILE A 505 -12.39 -14.80 15.61
CA ILE A 505 -12.28 -13.53 16.37
C ILE A 505 -13.68 -13.03 16.77
N LEU A 506 -14.65 -13.05 15.85
CA LEU A 506 -16.02 -12.61 16.13
C LEU A 506 -16.68 -13.48 17.20
N ALA A 507 -16.61 -14.80 17.07
CA ALA A 507 -17.15 -15.71 18.07
C ALA A 507 -16.54 -15.47 19.45
N ASN A 508 -15.19 -15.37 19.54
CA ASN A 508 -14.50 -15.08 20.79
C ASN A 508 -14.82 -13.68 21.32
N GLY A 509 -15.03 -12.69 20.45
CA GLY A 509 -15.47 -11.34 20.83
C GLY A 509 -16.85 -11.35 21.49
N PHE A 510 -17.86 -11.91 20.82
CA PHE A 510 -19.22 -12.00 21.34
C PHE A 510 -19.31 -12.78 22.67
N SER A 511 -18.46 -13.78 22.88
CA SER A 511 -18.45 -14.58 24.12
C SER A 511 -18.15 -13.77 25.38
N LYS A 512 -17.64 -12.55 25.26
CA LYS A 512 -17.43 -11.64 26.41
C LYS A 512 -18.73 -11.05 26.96
N TRP A 513 -19.77 -11.02 26.13
CA TRP A 513 -21.13 -10.60 26.50
C TRP A 513 -22.11 -11.77 26.50
N ARG A 514 -21.71 -12.84 27.17
CA ARG A 514 -22.43 -14.13 27.18
C ARG A 514 -23.87 -14.09 27.68
N GLN A 515 -24.25 -13.06 28.44
CA GLN A 515 -25.60 -12.91 28.99
C GLN A 515 -26.56 -12.24 27.99
N GLU A 516 -26.05 -11.69 26.91
CA GLU A 516 -26.85 -10.95 25.94
C GLU A 516 -27.31 -11.84 24.80
N GLU A 517 -28.63 -11.83 24.55
CA GLU A 517 -29.28 -12.68 23.56
C GLU A 517 -28.76 -12.44 22.15
N ILE A 518 -28.54 -11.17 21.75
CA ILE A 518 -28.03 -10.81 20.43
C ILE A 518 -26.63 -11.39 20.18
N SER A 519 -25.77 -11.44 21.20
CA SER A 519 -24.44 -12.03 21.12
C SER A 519 -24.52 -13.55 20.95
N ARG A 520 -25.48 -14.19 21.61
CA ARG A 520 -25.80 -15.61 21.43
C ARG A 520 -26.24 -15.90 20.00
N HIS A 521 -27.21 -15.16 19.47
CA HIS A 521 -27.72 -15.36 18.11
C HIS A 521 -26.61 -15.17 17.05
N ALA A 522 -25.78 -14.11 17.17
CA ALA A 522 -24.65 -13.90 16.27
C ALA A 522 -23.64 -15.07 16.33
N THR A 523 -23.40 -15.60 17.52
CA THR A 523 -22.49 -16.77 17.69
C THR A 523 -23.10 -18.05 17.10
N VAL A 524 -24.41 -18.26 17.24
CA VAL A 524 -25.14 -19.37 16.59
C VAL A 524 -25.04 -19.27 15.07
N ALA A 525 -25.21 -18.08 14.48
CA ALA A 525 -25.06 -17.89 13.04
C ALA A 525 -23.63 -18.22 12.56
N ILE A 526 -22.61 -17.84 13.35
CA ILE A 526 -21.21 -18.21 13.06
C ILE A 526 -21.03 -19.73 13.16
N ALA A 527 -21.62 -20.39 14.17
CA ALA A 527 -21.56 -21.83 14.32
C ALA A 527 -22.19 -22.57 13.13
N GLN A 528 -23.36 -22.13 12.67
CA GLN A 528 -24.00 -22.66 11.46
C GLN A 528 -23.13 -22.53 10.22
N GLU A 529 -22.43 -21.40 10.06
CA GLU A 529 -21.50 -21.22 8.94
C GLU A 529 -20.29 -22.17 9.03
N ILE A 530 -19.73 -22.39 10.23
CA ILE A 530 -18.62 -23.33 10.44
C ILE A 530 -19.08 -24.76 10.14
N LEU A 531 -20.27 -25.16 10.59
CA LEU A 531 -20.83 -26.47 10.30
C LEU A 531 -21.05 -26.69 8.80
N ARG A 532 -21.49 -25.68 8.09
CA ARG A 532 -21.64 -25.74 6.63
C ARG A 532 -20.29 -25.93 5.91
N ARG A 533 -19.19 -25.47 6.51
CA ARG A 533 -17.82 -25.59 6.00
C ARG A 533 -17.04 -26.71 6.68
N THR A 534 -17.69 -27.78 7.16
CA THR A 534 -17.02 -28.84 7.94
C THR A 534 -15.78 -29.41 7.27
N PHE A 535 -15.79 -29.55 5.94
CA PHE A 535 -14.61 -30.00 5.17
C PHE A 535 -13.40 -29.06 5.21
N GLN A 536 -13.59 -27.80 5.65
CA GLN A 536 -12.52 -26.79 5.78
C GLN A 536 -12.03 -26.63 7.23
N VAL A 537 -12.53 -27.40 8.19
CA VAL A 537 -12.12 -27.26 9.60
C VAL A 537 -10.65 -27.63 9.79
N CYS A 538 -10.10 -28.49 8.96
CA CYS A 538 -8.68 -28.81 8.91
C CYS A 538 -7.79 -27.61 8.58
N ASP A 539 -8.34 -26.53 7.99
CA ASP A 539 -7.59 -25.35 7.61
C ASP A 539 -7.53 -24.27 8.71
N PHE A 540 -8.31 -24.39 9.80
CA PHE A 540 -8.18 -23.48 10.94
C PHE A 540 -6.84 -23.73 11.65
N SER A 541 -6.17 -22.67 12.08
CA SER A 541 -4.98 -22.79 12.94
C SER A 541 -5.34 -23.34 14.33
N GLU A 542 -4.36 -23.82 15.06
CA GLU A 542 -4.49 -24.29 16.44
C GLU A 542 -5.12 -23.22 17.34
N GLN A 543 -4.66 -21.97 17.18
CA GLN A 543 -5.16 -20.81 17.90
C GLN A 543 -6.66 -20.55 17.59
N GLU A 544 -7.04 -20.63 16.32
CA GLU A 544 -8.43 -20.40 15.90
C GLU A 544 -9.36 -21.48 16.44
N LEU A 545 -8.96 -22.76 16.40
CA LEU A 545 -9.72 -23.86 16.99
C LEU A 545 -9.92 -23.70 18.51
N ALA A 546 -8.86 -23.30 19.22
CA ALA A 546 -8.93 -23.03 20.65
C ALA A 546 -9.84 -21.85 20.98
N GLN A 547 -9.80 -20.77 20.19
CA GLN A 547 -10.67 -19.61 20.34
C GLN A 547 -12.14 -19.95 20.09
N LEU A 548 -12.43 -20.71 19.06
CA LEU A 548 -13.78 -21.18 18.73
C LEU A 548 -14.33 -22.08 19.84
N MET A 549 -13.55 -23.08 20.29
CA MET A 549 -13.95 -23.96 21.39
C MET A 549 -14.29 -23.15 22.64
N ARG A 550 -13.43 -22.19 23.02
CA ARG A 550 -13.69 -21.30 24.14
C ARG A 550 -14.97 -20.49 23.95
N ALA A 551 -15.20 -19.96 22.75
CA ALA A 551 -16.37 -19.12 22.47
C ALA A 551 -17.67 -19.92 22.60
N PHE A 552 -17.76 -21.05 21.94
CA PHE A 552 -18.99 -21.89 21.94
C PHE A 552 -19.28 -22.52 23.30
N SER A 553 -18.25 -22.77 24.12
CA SER A 553 -18.40 -23.31 25.46
C SER A 553 -19.16 -22.40 26.43
N HIS A 554 -19.37 -21.10 26.07
CA HIS A 554 -20.21 -20.20 26.87
C HIS A 554 -21.72 -20.44 26.69
N TRP A 555 -22.12 -21.13 25.61
CA TRP A 555 -23.51 -21.50 25.32
C TRP A 555 -23.63 -23.00 25.10
N PRO A 556 -23.37 -23.84 26.14
CA PRO A 556 -23.30 -25.28 25.98
C PRO A 556 -24.67 -25.94 25.69
N LYS A 557 -25.77 -25.24 25.99
CA LYS A 557 -27.14 -25.70 25.71
C LYS A 557 -27.56 -25.54 24.25
N GLU A 558 -26.83 -24.71 23.47
CA GLU A 558 -27.10 -24.51 22.04
C GLU A 558 -26.68 -25.76 21.25
N VAL A 559 -27.59 -26.29 20.44
CA VAL A 559 -27.37 -27.49 19.62
C VAL A 559 -26.19 -27.26 18.66
N THR A 560 -26.17 -26.12 17.97
CA THR A 560 -25.11 -25.77 17.03
C THR A 560 -23.74 -25.64 17.70
N SER A 561 -23.69 -25.12 18.94
CA SER A 561 -22.43 -25.04 19.70
C SER A 561 -21.88 -26.44 20.02
N ARG A 562 -22.76 -27.36 20.38
CA ARG A 562 -22.40 -28.77 20.63
C ARG A 562 -21.91 -29.46 19.35
N GLU A 563 -22.60 -29.26 18.23
CA GLU A 563 -22.20 -29.83 16.93
C GLU A 563 -20.83 -29.34 16.48
N VAL A 564 -20.55 -28.02 16.58
CA VAL A 564 -19.22 -27.48 16.30
C VAL A 564 -18.16 -28.03 17.24
N ALA A 565 -18.50 -28.23 18.53
CA ALA A 565 -17.57 -28.84 19.48
C ALA A 565 -17.22 -30.29 19.08
N VAL A 566 -18.15 -31.06 18.52
CA VAL A 566 -17.88 -32.39 17.96
C VAL A 566 -16.89 -32.31 16.81
N VAL A 567 -17.13 -31.42 15.84
CA VAL A 567 -16.26 -31.25 14.67
C VAL A 567 -14.85 -30.79 15.07
N ILE A 568 -14.74 -29.81 15.98
CA ILE A 568 -13.44 -29.37 16.51
C ILE A 568 -12.74 -30.53 17.26
N SER A 569 -13.47 -31.33 18.03
CA SER A 569 -12.91 -32.49 18.77
C SER A 569 -12.30 -33.52 17.82
N GLN A 570 -12.97 -33.82 16.71
CA GLN A 570 -12.47 -34.73 15.68
C GLN A 570 -11.15 -34.22 15.09
N GLU A 571 -11.10 -32.93 14.73
CA GLU A 571 -9.91 -32.32 14.17
C GLU A 571 -8.76 -32.24 15.19
N VAL A 572 -9.05 -31.92 16.45
CA VAL A 572 -8.03 -31.92 17.51
C VAL A 572 -7.43 -33.31 17.68
N LEU A 573 -8.29 -34.38 17.75
CA LEU A 573 -7.80 -35.76 17.83
C LEU A 573 -6.93 -36.13 16.63
N ARG A 574 -7.33 -35.77 15.42
CA ARG A 574 -6.56 -36.00 14.20
C ARG A 574 -5.19 -35.32 14.26
N ARG A 575 -5.11 -34.07 14.76
CA ARG A 575 -3.83 -33.34 14.89
C ARG A 575 -2.96 -33.91 15.98
N LEU A 576 -3.50 -34.35 17.08
CA LEU A 576 -2.72 -34.97 18.17
C LEU A 576 -2.02 -36.26 17.76
N THR A 577 -2.49 -36.97 16.72
CA THR A 577 -1.81 -38.15 16.15
C THR A 577 -0.67 -37.77 15.19
N GLY A 578 -0.55 -36.50 14.82
CA GLY A 578 0.47 -35.97 13.91
C GLY A 578 1.45 -35.00 14.60
N THR A 579 1.88 -33.98 13.86
CA THR A 579 2.85 -32.95 14.32
C THR A 579 2.17 -31.72 14.89
N ALA A 580 1.10 -31.87 15.68
CA ALA A 580 0.36 -30.74 16.26
C ALA A 580 1.28 -29.83 17.12
N ARG A 581 1.13 -28.53 16.97
CA ARG A 581 1.92 -27.50 17.65
C ARG A 581 1.03 -26.58 18.52
N PHE A 582 0.11 -27.16 19.26
CA PHE A 582 -0.68 -26.38 20.22
C PHE A 582 0.21 -25.85 21.36
N THR A 583 0.00 -24.59 21.73
CA THR A 583 0.58 -24.02 22.95
C THR A 583 -0.15 -24.51 24.19
N GLU A 584 0.48 -24.40 25.36
CA GLU A 584 -0.15 -24.72 26.66
C GLU A 584 -1.47 -23.96 26.89
N GLN A 585 -1.52 -22.70 26.47
CA GLN A 585 -2.72 -21.86 26.57
C GLN A 585 -3.86 -22.37 25.68
N GLU A 586 -3.53 -22.81 24.47
CA GLU A 586 -4.51 -23.38 23.53
C GLU A 586 -5.06 -24.69 24.03
N PHE A 587 -4.21 -25.56 24.59
CA PHE A 587 -4.65 -26.78 25.24
C PHE A 587 -5.57 -26.49 26.43
N ALA A 588 -5.25 -25.50 27.27
CA ALA A 588 -6.11 -25.11 28.36
C ALA A 588 -7.49 -24.63 27.88
N TYR A 589 -7.54 -23.83 26.82
CA TYR A 589 -8.83 -23.40 26.24
C TYR A 589 -9.64 -24.55 25.65
N LEU A 590 -8.99 -25.47 24.96
CA LEU A 590 -9.64 -26.66 24.42
C LEU A 590 -10.15 -27.55 25.53
N ALA A 591 -9.34 -27.92 26.52
CA ALA A 591 -9.74 -28.78 27.63
C ALA A 591 -10.90 -28.20 28.44
N ASN A 592 -10.82 -26.90 28.81
CA ASN A 592 -11.89 -26.22 29.55
C ASN A 592 -13.18 -26.10 28.73
N GLY A 593 -13.06 -25.89 27.41
CA GLY A 593 -14.22 -25.86 26.52
C GLY A 593 -14.88 -27.19 26.39
N LEU A 594 -14.13 -28.24 26.10
CA LEU A 594 -14.63 -29.63 25.93
C LEU A 594 -15.31 -30.20 27.19
N ALA A 595 -14.86 -29.76 28.38
CA ALA A 595 -15.47 -30.14 29.64
C ALA A 595 -16.91 -29.66 29.81
N LYS A 596 -17.43 -28.79 28.94
CA LYS A 596 -18.83 -28.35 28.97
C LYS A 596 -19.81 -29.36 28.34
N TRP A 597 -19.30 -30.35 27.64
CA TRP A 597 -20.10 -31.43 27.01
C TRP A 597 -19.61 -32.81 27.44
N PRO A 598 -19.70 -33.13 28.74
CA PRO A 598 -19.21 -34.41 29.27
C PRO A 598 -19.99 -35.60 28.75
N GLU A 599 -21.23 -35.38 28.31
CA GLU A 599 -22.10 -36.40 27.72
C GLU A 599 -21.69 -36.82 26.31
N VAL A 600 -20.95 -35.97 25.60
CA VAL A 600 -20.52 -36.19 24.21
C VAL A 600 -19.23 -37.02 24.18
N ALA A 601 -19.32 -38.27 23.74
CA ALA A 601 -18.20 -39.23 23.76
C ALA A 601 -16.93 -38.72 23.09
N ILE A 602 -17.04 -38.03 21.92
CA ILE A 602 -15.88 -37.51 21.18
C ILE A 602 -15.22 -36.37 21.93
N CYS A 603 -15.98 -35.48 22.61
CA CYS A 603 -15.45 -34.39 23.42
C CYS A 603 -14.68 -34.95 24.63
N ARG A 604 -15.19 -35.98 25.29
CA ARG A 604 -14.49 -36.71 26.39
C ARG A 604 -13.17 -37.29 25.91
N ARG A 605 -13.17 -37.97 24.75
CA ARG A 605 -11.96 -38.55 24.15
C ARG A 605 -10.91 -37.48 23.85
N ALA A 606 -11.32 -36.39 23.23
CA ALA A 606 -10.42 -35.28 22.92
C ALA A 606 -9.85 -34.63 24.19
N ALA A 607 -10.68 -34.41 25.22
CA ALA A 607 -10.21 -33.89 26.50
C ALA A 607 -9.21 -34.82 27.22
N ALA A 608 -9.45 -36.15 27.15
CA ALA A 608 -8.52 -37.16 27.69
C ALA A 608 -7.20 -37.18 26.91
N ALA A 609 -7.26 -37.14 25.59
CA ALA A 609 -6.08 -37.10 24.75
C ALA A 609 -5.21 -35.85 25.02
N ILE A 610 -5.83 -34.66 25.19
CA ILE A 610 -5.13 -33.41 25.55
C ILE A 610 -4.41 -33.58 26.91
N ARG A 611 -5.09 -34.11 27.95
CA ARG A 611 -4.48 -34.36 29.28
C ARG A 611 -3.30 -35.31 29.19
N ASN A 612 -3.43 -36.41 28.46
CA ASN A 612 -2.32 -37.33 28.26
C ASN A 612 -1.14 -36.71 27.53
N TRP A 613 -1.42 -35.87 26.51
CA TRP A 613 -0.38 -35.17 25.74
C TRP A 613 0.41 -34.15 26.59
N THR A 614 -0.30 -33.36 27.44
CA THR A 614 0.34 -32.41 28.37
C THR A 614 1.16 -33.15 29.44
N ALA A 615 0.66 -34.25 30.01
CA ALA A 615 1.40 -35.04 30.98
C ALA A 615 2.68 -35.68 30.41
N LEU A 616 2.68 -36.08 29.12
CA LEU A 616 3.85 -36.61 28.43
C LEU A 616 4.87 -35.49 28.09
N GLY A 617 4.39 -34.30 27.80
CA GLY A 617 5.21 -33.10 27.57
C GLY A 617 6.00 -32.69 28.81
N ASP A 618 5.39 -32.73 29.98
CA ASP A 618 6.07 -32.44 31.27
C ASP A 618 7.18 -33.45 31.57
N ARG A 619 6.96 -34.74 31.28
CA ARG A 619 7.99 -35.78 31.46
C ARG A 619 9.18 -35.64 30.52
N ARG A 620 9.05 -35.01 29.35
CA ARG A 620 10.15 -34.74 28.41
C ARG A 620 10.89 -33.43 28.74
N ARG A 621 10.31 -32.55 29.56
CA ARG A 621 10.91 -31.26 29.97
C ARG A 621 11.65 -31.35 31.32
N THR A 622 11.48 -32.41 32.09
CA THR A 622 12.32 -32.67 33.28
C THR A 622 13.67 -33.18 32.79
N PRO A 623 14.77 -32.39 32.83
CA PRO A 623 16.10 -32.93 32.64
C PRO A 623 16.34 -33.93 33.76
N CYS A 624 16.82 -35.10 33.44
CA CYS A 624 17.48 -35.98 34.40
C CYS A 624 18.69 -35.26 35.01
N HIS A 625 18.45 -34.38 36.00
CA HIS A 625 19.44 -33.96 36.94
C HIS A 625 19.40 -34.89 38.16
N ALA A 626 19.78 -36.14 37.95
CA ALA A 626 20.22 -37.02 39.02
C ALA A 626 21.15 -38.06 38.42
N ALA A 627 22.43 -37.95 38.79
CA ALA A 627 23.54 -38.83 38.58
C ALA A 627 24.58 -38.35 37.52
N PHE A 628 25.50 -37.47 37.92
CA PHE A 628 26.89 -37.78 38.17
C PHE A 628 27.54 -36.59 38.88
#